data_2a9191d462b480dcc7f97c72bfd12aa1
#
_entry.id   2a9191d462b480dcc7f97c72bfd12aa1
#
_cell.length_a   1.000
_cell.length_b   1.000
_cell.length_c   1.000
_cell.angle_alpha   90.00
_cell.angle_beta   90.00
_cell.angle_gamma   90.00
#
_symmetry.space_group_name_H-M   'P 1'
#
loop_
_entity.id
_entity.type
_entity.pdbx_description
1 polymer ?
#
loop_
_entity_poly.entity_id
_entity_poly.type
_entity_poly.pdbx_seq_one_letter_code
_entity_poly.pdbx_strand_id
1 'polypeptide(L)'
;MNSDDKLFLLDAYALIYRAYYAFIKSPRINSKGFNTSAILGFVNTLEEVLKKENPTHIGVAFDPAGPTFRHEAYEQYKAQREETPEAIRLSVPIIKDIIRAYRIPILEVAGYEADDVIGTLATEAGQQGITTYMMTPDKDYGQLVSENVFMYRPKHTGGFEVMGIEQVKAKFDIQSTQQVIDMLGLMGDASDNIPGCPGVGEKTAQKLISEFGSIENLLEHTDKLKGALKTKVENNREMIIFSKFLATIKIDVPIKLDMKALVREEPNEEELRKIFEELEFRTLIDRVLKKSSSPSPSSVAPDLFSPGPLFTQNNGPVQGNLFEEFASNGPEDSK
;
A
#
# COMPACT_ATOMS: atom_id res chain seq x y z
N MET A 1 -2.55 11.43 26.27
CA MET A 1 -3.07 10.89 25.01
C MET A 1 -4.43 10.32 25.31
N ASN A 2 -5.43 10.64 24.51
CA ASN A 2 -6.77 10.10 24.72
C ASN A 2 -6.84 8.67 24.17
N SER A 3 -7.59 7.78 24.83
CA SER A 3 -7.84 6.41 24.38
C SER A 3 -8.53 6.34 23.01
N ASP A 4 -8.95 7.46 22.45
CA ASP A 4 -9.71 7.61 21.24
C ASP A 4 -8.87 8.16 20.05
N ASP A 5 -7.56 8.33 20.24
CA ASP A 5 -6.68 8.80 19.16
C ASP A 5 -6.57 7.72 18.08
N LYS A 6 -6.97 8.09 16.86
CA LYS A 6 -6.95 7.23 15.67
C LYS A 6 -6.09 7.87 14.58
N LEU A 7 -4.93 7.28 14.30
CA LEU A 7 -3.99 7.73 13.29
C LEU A 7 -4.19 6.95 11.98
N PHE A 8 -4.33 7.67 10.87
CA PHE A 8 -4.28 7.10 9.51
C PHE A 8 -3.03 7.57 8.78
N LEU A 9 -2.24 6.64 8.28
CA LEU A 9 -1.08 6.88 7.42
C LEU A 9 -1.36 6.29 6.04
N LEU A 10 -1.43 7.14 5.03
CA LEU A 10 -1.81 6.77 3.68
C LEU A 10 -0.57 6.66 2.79
N ASP A 11 -0.46 5.55 2.07
CA ASP A 11 0.52 5.35 1.01
C ASP A 11 0.00 6.00 -0.29
N ALA A 12 0.58 7.15 -0.65
CA ALA A 12 0.07 7.97 -1.73
C ALA A 12 0.14 7.26 -3.08
N TYR A 13 1.31 6.74 -3.46
CA TYR A 13 1.46 6.14 -4.79
C TYR A 13 0.64 4.87 -4.95
N ALA A 14 0.56 4.03 -3.94
CA ALA A 14 -0.27 2.84 -3.98
C ALA A 14 -1.76 3.18 -4.22
N LEU A 15 -2.26 4.25 -3.59
CA LEU A 15 -3.63 4.73 -3.79
C LEU A 15 -3.82 5.44 -5.13
N ILE A 16 -2.84 6.22 -5.60
CA ILE A 16 -2.86 6.92 -6.89
C ILE A 16 -2.87 5.92 -8.04
N TYR A 17 -1.98 4.93 -8.02
CA TYR A 17 -1.94 3.87 -9.03
C TYR A 17 -3.25 3.06 -9.05
N ARG A 18 -3.74 2.67 -7.90
CA ARG A 18 -5.05 1.99 -7.78
C ARG A 18 -6.16 2.84 -8.40
N ALA A 19 -6.21 4.13 -8.10
CA ALA A 19 -7.19 5.05 -8.67
C ALA A 19 -7.08 5.15 -10.19
N TYR A 20 -5.87 5.29 -10.71
CA TYR A 20 -5.61 5.35 -12.15
C TYR A 20 -6.09 4.10 -12.87
N TYR A 21 -5.69 2.92 -12.39
CA TYR A 21 -6.06 1.64 -13.02
C TYR A 21 -7.55 1.32 -12.91
N ALA A 22 -8.24 1.79 -11.86
CA ALA A 22 -9.69 1.65 -11.76
C ALA A 22 -10.44 2.32 -12.91
N PHE A 23 -9.88 3.37 -13.50
CA PHE A 23 -10.45 4.10 -14.63
C PHE A 23 -9.77 3.79 -15.97
N ILE A 24 -8.85 2.85 -16.05
CA ILE A 24 -8.05 2.61 -17.27
C ILE A 24 -8.91 2.36 -18.51
N LYS A 25 -10.06 1.66 -18.36
CA LYS A 25 -11.00 1.35 -19.46
C LYS A 25 -11.96 2.49 -19.79
N SER A 26 -12.13 3.47 -18.90
CA SER A 26 -13.03 4.62 -19.07
C SER A 26 -12.44 5.84 -18.35
N PRO A 27 -11.34 6.40 -18.87
CA PRO A 27 -10.62 7.48 -18.22
C PRO A 27 -11.50 8.74 -18.11
N ARG A 28 -11.31 9.48 -17.05
CA ARG A 28 -11.98 10.75 -16.79
C ARG A 28 -11.12 11.88 -17.38
N ILE A 29 -11.57 12.40 -18.50
CA ILE A 29 -10.88 13.48 -19.22
C ILE A 29 -11.70 14.75 -19.06
N ASN A 30 -11.08 15.86 -18.64
CA ASN A 30 -11.75 17.16 -18.58
C ASN A 30 -11.81 17.83 -19.94
N SER A 31 -12.48 18.98 -20.05
CA SER A 31 -12.65 19.71 -21.32
C SER A 31 -11.33 20.17 -21.95
N LYS A 32 -10.25 20.25 -21.16
CA LYS A 32 -8.90 20.61 -21.60
C LYS A 32 -8.07 19.41 -22.08
N GLY A 33 -8.66 18.21 -22.14
CA GLY A 33 -7.97 16.98 -22.51
C GLY A 33 -7.10 16.35 -21.43
N PHE A 34 -7.17 16.85 -20.20
CA PHE A 34 -6.38 16.34 -19.08
C PHE A 34 -7.05 15.12 -18.43
N ASN A 35 -6.29 14.05 -18.24
CA ASN A 35 -6.76 12.85 -17.56
C ASN A 35 -6.77 13.04 -16.03
N THR A 36 -7.96 13.20 -15.47
CA THR A 36 -8.19 13.46 -14.05
C THR A 36 -8.48 12.19 -13.24
N SER A 37 -8.40 11.02 -13.83
CA SER A 37 -8.81 9.73 -13.23
C SER A 37 -8.13 9.44 -11.90
N ALA A 38 -6.80 9.58 -11.88
CA ALA A 38 -6.01 9.33 -10.67
C ALA A 38 -6.37 10.29 -9.54
N ILE A 39 -6.55 11.58 -9.88
CA ILE A 39 -6.93 12.61 -8.90
C ILE A 39 -8.32 12.33 -8.34
N LEU A 40 -9.29 12.09 -9.22
CA LEU A 40 -10.68 11.82 -8.82
C LEU A 40 -10.77 10.61 -7.90
N GLY A 41 -10.10 9.51 -8.26
CA GLY A 41 -10.12 8.28 -7.47
C GLY A 41 -9.40 8.44 -6.13
N PHE A 42 -8.26 9.14 -6.11
CA PHE A 42 -7.55 9.45 -4.87
C PHE A 42 -8.41 10.30 -3.91
N VAL A 43 -9.01 11.39 -4.41
CA VAL A 43 -9.88 12.27 -3.59
C VAL A 43 -11.10 11.51 -3.08
N ASN A 44 -11.73 10.67 -3.91
CA ASN A 44 -12.86 9.85 -3.46
C ASN A 44 -12.45 8.92 -2.32
N THR A 45 -11.29 8.28 -2.43
CA THR A 45 -10.74 7.40 -1.40
C THR A 45 -10.45 8.16 -0.10
N LEU A 46 -9.80 9.33 -0.21
CA LEU A 46 -9.53 10.21 0.93
C LEU A 46 -10.83 10.64 1.63
N GLU A 47 -11.82 11.13 0.88
CA GLU A 47 -13.12 11.53 1.41
C GLU A 47 -13.87 10.38 2.09
N GLU A 48 -13.77 9.18 1.55
CA GLU A 48 -14.37 7.99 2.16
C GLU A 48 -13.77 7.71 3.53
N VAL A 49 -12.45 7.75 3.65
CA VAL A 49 -11.74 7.56 4.93
C VAL A 49 -12.12 8.67 5.91
N LEU A 50 -12.06 9.93 5.48
CA LEU A 50 -12.38 11.07 6.34
C LEU A 50 -13.81 11.00 6.90
N LYS A 51 -14.76 10.50 6.11
CA LYS A 51 -16.18 10.41 6.51
C LYS A 51 -16.51 9.15 7.30
N LYS A 52 -16.04 7.99 6.86
CA LYS A 52 -16.40 6.71 7.48
C LYS A 52 -15.58 6.42 8.74
N GLU A 53 -14.29 6.66 8.66
CA GLU A 53 -13.37 6.33 9.75
C GLU A 53 -13.19 7.46 10.74
N ASN A 54 -13.45 8.69 10.31
CA ASN A 54 -13.33 9.90 11.13
C ASN A 54 -12.02 9.93 11.94
N PRO A 55 -10.84 9.85 11.26
CA PRO A 55 -9.56 9.85 11.93
C PRO A 55 -9.35 11.14 12.74
N THR A 56 -8.72 11.04 13.91
CA THR A 56 -8.29 12.20 14.70
C THR A 56 -6.96 12.76 14.18
N HIS A 57 -6.14 11.88 13.61
CA HIS A 57 -4.82 12.20 13.07
C HIS A 57 -4.64 11.53 11.70
N ILE A 58 -3.99 12.22 10.78
CA ILE A 58 -3.81 11.72 9.41
C ILE A 58 -2.52 12.28 8.79
N GLY A 59 -1.84 11.47 8.00
CA GLY A 59 -0.71 11.87 7.17
C GLY A 59 -0.68 11.08 5.87
N VAL A 60 -0.10 11.67 4.82
CA VAL A 60 0.04 11.02 3.50
C VAL A 60 1.51 10.94 3.15
N ALA A 61 2.03 9.72 3.00
CA ALA A 61 3.41 9.48 2.66
C ALA A 61 3.61 9.34 1.15
N PHE A 62 4.67 9.94 0.65
CA PHE A 62 5.10 9.86 -0.74
C PHE A 62 6.51 9.30 -0.82
N ASP A 63 6.78 8.52 -1.87
CA ASP A 63 8.15 8.20 -2.24
C ASP A 63 8.87 9.48 -2.68
N PRO A 64 10.14 9.68 -2.27
CA PRO A 64 10.91 10.82 -2.68
C PRO A 64 11.31 10.75 -4.15
N ALA A 65 11.67 11.89 -4.71
CA ALA A 65 12.35 11.92 -5.98
C ALA A 65 13.79 11.36 -5.83
N GLY A 66 14.15 10.39 -6.66
CA GLY A 66 15.49 9.82 -6.70
C GLY A 66 15.61 8.44 -6.04
N PRO A 67 16.83 7.88 -6.04
CA PRO A 67 17.07 6.54 -5.52
C PRO A 67 16.92 6.49 -3.99
N THR A 68 16.53 5.30 -3.50
CA THR A 68 16.49 4.98 -2.08
C THR A 68 17.64 4.06 -1.72
N PHE A 69 17.86 3.82 -0.43
CA PHE A 69 18.94 2.93 0.04
C PHE A 69 18.86 1.52 -0.58
N ARG A 70 17.65 1.05 -0.98
CA ARG A 70 17.49 -0.23 -1.67
C ARG A 70 18.04 -0.18 -3.10
N HIS A 71 17.82 0.91 -3.82
CA HIS A 71 18.40 1.12 -5.15
C HIS A 71 19.94 1.23 -5.09
N GLU A 72 20.48 1.86 -4.04
CA GLU A 72 21.92 1.93 -3.82
C GLU A 72 22.53 0.55 -3.50
N ALA A 73 21.81 -0.28 -2.75
CA ALA A 73 22.25 -1.63 -2.41
C ALA A 73 22.08 -2.63 -3.56
N TYR A 74 21.07 -2.44 -4.42
CA TYR A 74 20.72 -3.35 -5.49
C TYR A 74 20.20 -2.61 -6.72
N GLU A 75 21.05 -2.46 -7.73
CA GLU A 75 20.73 -1.76 -8.99
C GLU A 75 19.48 -2.33 -9.70
N GLN A 76 19.24 -3.63 -9.53
CA GLN A 76 18.10 -4.31 -10.15
C GLN A 76 16.78 -4.14 -9.36
N TYR A 77 16.81 -3.52 -8.18
CA TYR A 77 15.61 -3.27 -7.38
C TYR A 77 14.61 -2.42 -8.16
N LYS A 78 13.40 -2.97 -8.36
CA LYS A 78 12.33 -2.34 -9.15
C LYS A 78 12.69 -1.99 -10.62
N ALA A 79 13.84 -2.47 -11.14
CA ALA A 79 14.33 -2.10 -12.47
C ALA A 79 13.43 -2.57 -13.63
N GLN A 80 12.61 -3.60 -13.43
CA GLN A 80 11.64 -4.09 -14.43
C GLN A 80 10.33 -3.29 -14.45
N ARG A 81 10.13 -2.36 -13.50
CA ARG A 81 8.92 -1.54 -13.48
C ARG A 81 8.92 -0.60 -14.69
N GLU A 82 7.78 -0.51 -15.35
CA GLU A 82 7.57 0.46 -16.42
C GLU A 82 7.66 1.89 -15.87
N GLU A 83 7.97 2.83 -16.75
CA GLU A 83 7.93 4.25 -16.39
C GLU A 83 6.54 4.63 -15.89
N THR A 84 6.51 5.49 -14.88
CA THR A 84 5.26 6.02 -14.34
C THR A 84 4.44 6.65 -15.47
N PRO A 85 3.18 6.20 -15.68
CA PRO A 85 2.31 6.76 -16.70
C PRO A 85 2.26 8.29 -16.61
N GLU A 86 2.31 8.98 -17.75
CA GLU A 86 2.30 10.44 -17.80
C GLU A 86 1.13 11.04 -17.04
N ALA A 87 -0.06 10.42 -17.16
CA ALA A 87 -1.24 10.87 -16.44
C ALA A 87 -1.06 10.84 -14.91
N ILE A 88 -0.35 9.85 -14.37
CA ILE A 88 -0.01 9.79 -12.94
C ILE A 88 1.01 10.88 -12.62
N ARG A 89 2.10 10.97 -13.41
CA ARG A 89 3.17 11.96 -13.20
C ARG A 89 2.62 13.39 -13.15
N LEU A 90 1.69 13.74 -14.04
CA LEU A 90 1.04 15.05 -14.09
C LEU A 90 0.02 15.24 -12.96
N SER A 91 -0.57 14.16 -12.43
CA SER A 91 -1.55 14.20 -11.34
C SER A 91 -0.91 14.42 -9.97
N VAL A 92 0.31 13.93 -9.74
CA VAL A 92 0.97 13.96 -8.41
C VAL A 92 1.09 15.38 -7.84
N PRO A 93 1.56 16.41 -8.56
CA PRO A 93 1.61 17.78 -8.04
C PRO A 93 0.23 18.30 -7.60
N ILE A 94 -0.80 18.04 -8.40
CA ILE A 94 -2.17 18.48 -8.13
C ILE A 94 -2.73 17.74 -6.90
N ILE A 95 -2.44 16.44 -6.76
CA ILE A 95 -2.82 15.66 -5.58
C ILE A 95 -2.13 16.22 -4.32
N LYS A 96 -0.85 16.57 -4.41
CA LYS A 96 -0.13 17.22 -3.30
C LYS A 96 -0.77 18.56 -2.91
N ASP A 97 -1.21 19.37 -3.88
CA ASP A 97 -1.90 20.63 -3.61
C ASP A 97 -3.28 20.40 -2.97
N ILE A 98 -4.02 19.39 -3.42
CA ILE A 98 -5.28 18.99 -2.78
C ILE A 98 -5.03 18.54 -1.33
N ILE A 99 -4.03 17.71 -1.06
CA ILE A 99 -3.67 17.25 0.30
C ILE A 99 -3.33 18.45 1.19
N ARG A 100 -2.58 19.45 0.68
CA ARG A 100 -2.29 20.70 1.40
C ARG A 100 -3.56 21.51 1.67
N ALA A 101 -4.49 21.58 0.72
CA ALA A 101 -5.76 22.26 0.90
C ALA A 101 -6.65 21.54 1.94
N TYR A 102 -6.53 20.20 2.09
CA TYR A 102 -7.10 19.45 3.21
C TYR A 102 -6.36 19.68 4.54
N ARG A 103 -5.25 20.44 4.53
CA ARG A 103 -4.36 20.64 5.69
C ARG A 103 -3.81 19.33 6.25
N ILE A 104 -3.60 18.35 5.39
CA ILE A 104 -3.02 17.06 5.76
C ILE A 104 -1.51 17.13 5.50
N PRO A 105 -0.66 16.74 6.46
CA PRO A 105 0.78 16.68 6.28
C PRO A 105 1.20 15.68 5.19
N ILE A 106 2.10 16.13 4.32
CA ILE A 106 2.82 15.28 3.37
C ILE A 106 4.11 14.81 4.04
N LEU A 107 4.30 13.51 4.07
CA LEU A 107 5.42 12.84 4.71
C LEU A 107 6.33 12.29 3.60
N GLU A 108 7.54 12.86 3.48
CA GLU A 108 8.50 12.48 2.45
C GLU A 108 9.92 12.63 3.01
N VAL A 109 10.72 11.58 2.94
CA VAL A 109 12.09 11.58 3.43
C VAL A 109 13.04 11.10 2.34
N ALA A 110 13.99 11.92 1.94
CA ALA A 110 14.96 11.57 0.90
C ALA A 110 15.72 10.28 1.25
N GLY A 111 15.85 9.38 0.28
CA GLY A 111 16.54 8.10 0.43
C GLY A 111 15.72 6.96 1.04
N TYR A 112 14.47 7.21 1.45
CA TYR A 112 13.56 6.21 2.01
C TYR A 112 12.23 6.17 1.26
N GLU A 113 11.65 5.00 1.11
CA GLU A 113 10.35 4.83 0.47
C GLU A 113 9.21 5.22 1.41
N ALA A 114 8.01 5.43 0.86
CA ALA A 114 6.82 5.76 1.66
C ALA A 114 6.51 4.69 2.72
N ASP A 115 6.76 3.41 2.39
CA ASP A 115 6.58 2.28 3.30
C ASP A 115 7.51 2.36 4.53
N ASP A 116 8.78 2.78 4.34
CA ASP A 116 9.73 2.98 5.44
C ASP A 116 9.29 4.14 6.36
N VAL A 117 8.81 5.23 5.76
CA VAL A 117 8.29 6.39 6.50
C VAL A 117 7.05 5.99 7.31
N ILE A 118 6.09 5.33 6.68
CA ILE A 118 4.88 4.83 7.34
C ILE A 118 5.24 3.81 8.40
N GLY A 119 6.14 2.87 8.09
CA GLY A 119 6.59 1.84 9.02
C GLY A 119 7.20 2.41 10.30
N THR A 120 8.06 3.42 10.14
CA THR A 120 8.68 4.12 11.28
C THR A 120 7.63 4.80 12.16
N LEU A 121 6.75 5.60 11.57
CA LEU A 121 5.75 6.36 12.31
C LEU A 121 4.67 5.45 12.92
N ALA A 122 4.23 4.42 12.19
CA ALA A 122 3.24 3.47 12.70
C ALA A 122 3.78 2.64 13.86
N THR A 123 5.05 2.21 13.78
CA THR A 123 5.71 1.47 14.86
C THR A 123 5.84 2.35 16.11
N GLU A 124 6.29 3.60 15.96
CA GLU A 124 6.41 4.54 17.08
C GLU A 124 5.04 4.85 17.71
N ALA A 125 4.00 5.07 16.89
CA ALA A 125 2.64 5.30 17.36
C ALA A 125 2.07 4.08 18.09
N GLY A 126 2.24 2.89 17.54
CA GLY A 126 1.79 1.63 18.15
C GLY A 126 2.44 1.35 19.49
N GLN A 127 3.74 1.64 19.65
CA GLN A 127 4.46 1.54 20.92
C GLN A 127 3.94 2.53 21.98
N GLN A 128 3.38 3.65 21.54
CA GLN A 128 2.73 4.62 22.41
C GLN A 128 1.25 4.28 22.70
N GLY A 129 0.76 3.15 22.22
CA GLY A 129 -0.63 2.70 22.40
C GLY A 129 -1.65 3.41 21.48
N ILE A 130 -1.20 4.09 20.43
CA ILE A 130 -2.07 4.81 19.49
C ILE A 130 -2.58 3.82 18.44
N THR A 131 -3.91 3.73 18.30
CA THR A 131 -4.52 2.93 17.22
C THR A 131 -4.17 3.53 15.88
N THR A 132 -3.37 2.79 15.09
CA THR A 132 -2.80 3.25 13.83
C THR A 132 -3.22 2.37 12.67
N TYR A 133 -3.69 2.98 11.59
CA TYR A 133 -4.08 2.33 10.36
C TYR A 133 -3.15 2.74 9.22
N MET A 134 -2.48 1.78 8.63
CA MET A 134 -1.67 1.93 7.43
C MET A 134 -2.56 1.66 6.21
N MET A 135 -2.89 2.70 5.47
CA MET A 135 -3.79 2.59 4.33
C MET A 135 -3.02 2.33 3.04
N THR A 136 -2.96 1.07 2.67
CA THR A 136 -2.26 0.58 1.48
C THR A 136 -2.84 -0.76 1.03
N PRO A 137 -2.84 -1.09 -0.29
CA PRO A 137 -3.11 -2.44 -0.77
C PRO A 137 -1.91 -3.38 -0.62
N ASP A 138 -0.72 -2.86 -0.37
CA ASP A 138 0.52 -3.62 -0.37
C ASP A 138 0.58 -4.63 0.78
N LYS A 139 0.84 -5.91 0.41
CA LYS A 139 0.91 -7.03 1.35
C LYS A 139 2.09 -6.94 2.33
N ASP A 140 3.15 -6.26 1.92
CA ASP A 140 4.43 -6.24 2.64
C ASP A 140 4.31 -5.48 3.97
N TYR A 141 3.35 -4.56 4.06
CA TYR A 141 2.99 -3.90 5.32
C TYR A 141 2.47 -4.85 6.40
N GLY A 142 2.13 -6.09 6.05
CA GLY A 142 1.78 -7.14 7.00
C GLY A 142 2.85 -7.35 8.07
N GLN A 143 4.14 -7.12 7.74
CA GLN A 143 5.26 -7.23 8.68
C GLN A 143 5.21 -6.21 9.84
N LEU A 144 4.48 -5.11 9.66
CA LEU A 144 4.37 -4.02 10.63
C LEU A 144 3.16 -4.15 11.54
N VAL A 145 2.25 -5.08 11.24
CA VAL A 145 1.00 -5.25 12.00
C VAL A 145 1.30 -5.75 13.41
N SER A 146 0.72 -5.07 14.39
CA SER A 146 0.90 -5.35 15.82
C SER A 146 -0.41 -5.11 16.58
N GLU A 147 -0.39 -5.12 17.92
CA GLU A 147 -1.57 -4.89 18.76
C GLU A 147 -2.32 -3.58 18.42
N ASN A 148 -1.57 -2.51 18.13
CA ASN A 148 -2.13 -1.18 17.88
C ASN A 148 -1.95 -0.72 16.43
N VAL A 149 -1.33 -1.53 15.56
CA VAL A 149 -1.03 -1.18 14.17
C VAL A 149 -1.73 -2.16 13.24
N PHE A 150 -2.56 -1.64 12.34
CA PHE A 150 -3.41 -2.39 11.43
C PHE A 150 -3.17 -1.97 9.99
N MET A 151 -3.35 -2.89 9.05
CA MET A 151 -3.52 -2.52 7.65
C MET A 151 -4.98 -2.16 7.39
N TYR A 152 -5.21 -1.07 6.65
CA TYR A 152 -6.51 -0.66 6.13
C TYR A 152 -6.47 -0.80 4.61
N ARG A 153 -7.00 -1.93 4.10
CA ARG A 153 -6.86 -2.34 2.71
C ARG A 153 -8.11 -2.08 1.89
N PRO A 154 -7.99 -1.50 0.69
CA PRO A 154 -9.08 -1.49 -0.26
C PRO A 154 -9.36 -2.90 -0.78
N LYS A 155 -10.64 -3.28 -0.83
CA LYS A 155 -11.10 -4.56 -1.40
C LYS A 155 -11.31 -4.45 -2.91
N HIS A 156 -11.19 -5.58 -3.61
CA HIS A 156 -11.55 -5.65 -5.04
C HIS A 156 -13.06 -5.50 -5.27
N THR A 157 -13.88 -5.91 -4.30
CA THR A 157 -15.34 -5.82 -4.34
C THR A 157 -15.89 -4.46 -3.90
N GLY A 158 -15.00 -3.47 -3.69
CA GLY A 158 -15.34 -2.17 -3.13
C GLY A 158 -15.25 -2.13 -1.59
N GLY A 159 -15.10 -0.92 -1.05
CA GLY A 159 -14.89 -0.70 0.38
C GLY A 159 -13.52 -1.11 0.87
N PHE A 160 -13.39 -1.29 2.17
CA PHE A 160 -12.12 -1.57 2.85
C PHE A 160 -12.25 -2.76 3.81
N GLU A 161 -11.10 -3.32 4.16
CA GLU A 161 -10.96 -4.31 5.23
C GLU A 161 -9.84 -3.91 6.18
N VAL A 162 -10.02 -4.20 7.44
CA VAL A 162 -8.98 -4.07 8.46
C VAL A 162 -8.30 -5.42 8.63
N MET A 163 -6.97 -5.43 8.53
CA MET A 163 -6.18 -6.63 8.80
C MET A 163 -5.32 -6.40 10.03
N GLY A 164 -5.63 -7.14 11.09
CA GLY A 164 -4.80 -7.26 12.28
C GLY A 164 -3.91 -8.51 12.25
N ILE A 165 -3.34 -8.85 13.39
CA ILE A 165 -2.38 -9.96 13.52
C ILE A 165 -2.94 -11.28 12.98
N GLU A 166 -4.16 -11.65 13.37
CA GLU A 166 -4.74 -12.95 12.99
C GLU A 166 -5.05 -13.03 11.48
N GLN A 167 -5.48 -11.92 10.87
CA GLN A 167 -5.72 -11.85 9.42
C GLN A 167 -4.43 -11.95 8.62
N VAL A 168 -3.34 -11.30 9.08
CA VAL A 168 -2.02 -11.42 8.45
C VAL A 168 -1.48 -12.84 8.59
N LYS A 169 -1.54 -13.42 9.79
CA LYS A 169 -1.11 -14.80 10.02
C LYS A 169 -1.86 -15.79 9.14
N ALA A 170 -3.17 -15.67 9.06
CA ALA A 170 -3.99 -16.54 8.22
C ALA A 170 -3.68 -16.38 6.73
N LYS A 171 -3.43 -15.13 6.27
CA LYS A 171 -3.12 -14.86 4.86
C LYS A 171 -1.82 -15.47 4.39
N PHE A 172 -0.76 -15.41 5.20
CA PHE A 172 0.56 -15.93 4.86
C PHE A 172 0.81 -17.34 5.38
N ASP A 173 -0.13 -17.91 6.14
CA ASP A 173 0.04 -19.21 6.84
C ASP A 173 1.29 -19.23 7.74
N ILE A 174 1.40 -18.20 8.60
CA ILE A 174 2.53 -17.95 9.50
C ILE A 174 2.06 -17.81 10.96
N GLN A 175 3.01 -17.86 11.89
CA GLN A 175 2.72 -17.82 13.32
C GLN A 175 2.91 -16.43 13.95
N SER A 176 3.69 -15.56 13.32
CA SER A 176 3.86 -14.17 13.73
C SER A 176 3.96 -13.25 12.50
N THR A 177 3.58 -11.97 12.66
CA THR A 177 3.61 -10.98 11.57
C THR A 177 5.03 -10.70 11.09
N GLN A 178 6.05 -10.83 11.95
CA GLN A 178 7.45 -10.69 11.57
C GLN A 178 7.90 -11.71 10.53
N GLN A 179 7.28 -12.90 10.50
CA GLN A 179 7.58 -13.92 9.51
C GLN A 179 7.20 -13.56 8.08
N VAL A 180 6.42 -12.47 7.86
CA VAL A 180 6.19 -11.91 6.51
C VAL A 180 7.53 -11.59 5.84
N ILE A 181 8.50 -11.03 6.58
CA ILE A 181 9.83 -10.72 6.06
C ILE A 181 10.57 -11.97 5.64
N ASP A 182 10.49 -13.02 6.45
CA ASP A 182 11.13 -14.31 6.15
C ASP A 182 10.49 -14.99 4.93
N MET A 183 9.17 -14.91 4.81
CA MET A 183 8.45 -15.39 3.63
C MET A 183 8.95 -14.70 2.36
N LEU A 184 9.00 -13.37 2.36
CA LEU A 184 9.47 -12.58 1.22
C LEU A 184 10.96 -12.82 0.93
N GLY A 185 11.78 -12.94 1.96
CA GLY A 185 13.22 -13.26 1.81
C GLY A 185 13.47 -14.63 1.16
N LEU A 186 12.60 -15.62 1.40
CA LEU A 186 12.69 -16.93 0.80
C LEU A 186 12.10 -17.00 -0.60
N MET A 187 10.84 -16.54 -0.78
CA MET A 187 10.16 -16.66 -2.06
C MET A 187 10.52 -15.55 -3.05
N GLY A 188 11.12 -14.47 -2.58
CA GLY A 188 11.33 -13.25 -3.35
C GLY A 188 10.04 -12.45 -3.54
N ASP A 189 10.16 -11.34 -4.26
CA ASP A 189 9.03 -10.55 -4.74
C ASP A 189 9.30 -10.07 -6.17
N ALA A 190 8.50 -10.58 -7.11
CA ALA A 190 8.66 -10.23 -8.53
C ALA A 190 8.30 -8.76 -8.80
N SER A 191 7.39 -8.16 -8.01
CA SER A 191 6.98 -6.76 -8.18
C SER A 191 8.10 -5.78 -7.84
N ASP A 192 8.99 -6.17 -6.94
CA ASP A 192 10.13 -5.37 -6.51
C ASP A 192 11.47 -5.90 -7.03
N ASN A 193 11.40 -6.97 -7.83
CA ASN A 193 12.58 -7.66 -8.34
C ASN A 193 13.50 -8.20 -7.21
N ILE A 194 12.87 -8.64 -6.12
CA ILE A 194 13.60 -9.29 -5.01
C ILE A 194 13.76 -10.77 -5.37
N PRO A 195 15.02 -11.27 -5.45
CA PRO A 195 15.28 -12.58 -6.05
C PRO A 195 14.80 -13.76 -5.22
N GLY A 196 14.84 -13.69 -3.89
CA GLY A 196 14.56 -14.82 -3.02
C GLY A 196 15.54 -15.99 -3.17
N CYS A 197 15.11 -17.18 -2.81
CA CYS A 197 15.81 -18.43 -3.06
C CYS A 197 15.30 -19.07 -4.36
N PRO A 198 16.11 -19.22 -5.42
CA PRO A 198 15.67 -19.75 -6.70
C PRO A 198 14.97 -21.12 -6.57
N GLY A 199 13.74 -21.19 -7.06
CA GLY A 199 12.91 -22.39 -7.01
C GLY A 199 12.31 -22.69 -5.62
N VAL A 200 12.24 -21.70 -4.74
CA VAL A 200 11.45 -21.69 -3.52
C VAL A 200 10.28 -20.73 -3.74
N GLY A 201 9.10 -21.26 -3.94
CA GLY A 201 7.86 -20.49 -4.02
C GLY A 201 7.15 -20.45 -2.67
N GLU A 202 5.98 -19.80 -2.65
CA GLU A 202 5.19 -19.54 -1.44
C GLU A 202 4.97 -20.78 -0.56
N LYS A 203 4.46 -21.89 -1.11
CA LYS A 203 4.21 -23.13 -0.35
C LYS A 203 5.46 -23.71 0.29
N THR A 204 6.60 -23.63 -0.41
CA THR A 204 7.88 -24.12 0.14
C THR A 204 8.39 -23.19 1.22
N ALA A 205 8.26 -21.87 1.03
CA ALA A 205 8.62 -20.87 2.03
C ALA A 205 7.76 -21.04 3.30
N GLN A 206 6.43 -21.19 3.17
CA GLN A 206 5.52 -21.46 4.29
C GLN A 206 5.96 -22.67 5.09
N LYS A 207 6.27 -23.79 4.42
CA LYS A 207 6.74 -25.01 5.07
C LYS A 207 8.06 -24.79 5.83
N LEU A 208 9.01 -24.09 5.21
CA LEU A 208 10.30 -23.79 5.83
C LEU A 208 10.14 -22.89 7.05
N ILE A 209 9.34 -21.84 6.95
CA ILE A 209 9.10 -20.91 8.07
C ILE A 209 8.28 -21.58 9.17
N SER A 210 7.32 -22.44 8.84
CA SER A 210 6.59 -23.23 9.84
C SER A 210 7.51 -24.18 10.62
N GLU A 211 8.52 -24.77 9.96
CA GLU A 211 9.44 -25.73 10.58
C GLU A 211 10.58 -25.05 11.36
N PHE A 212 11.15 -23.97 10.79
CA PHE A 212 12.36 -23.35 11.34
C PHE A 212 12.07 -22.01 12.06
N GLY A 213 10.92 -21.39 11.86
CA GLY A 213 10.52 -20.14 12.49
C GLY A 213 11.09 -18.88 11.85
N SER A 214 12.33 -18.92 11.36
CA SER A 214 13.00 -17.79 10.69
C SER A 214 14.04 -18.27 9.68
N ILE A 215 14.47 -17.37 8.80
CA ILE A 215 15.57 -17.59 7.85
C ILE A 215 16.87 -17.85 8.59
N GLU A 216 17.17 -17.15 9.66
CA GLU A 216 18.39 -17.34 10.44
C GLU A 216 18.48 -18.78 10.97
N ASN A 217 17.42 -19.24 11.63
CA ASN A 217 17.37 -20.59 12.16
C ASN A 217 17.39 -21.66 11.06
N LEU A 218 16.73 -21.42 9.92
CA LEU A 218 16.81 -22.28 8.74
C LEU A 218 18.26 -22.42 8.25
N LEU A 219 18.97 -21.30 8.12
CA LEU A 219 20.34 -21.28 7.63
C LEU A 219 21.37 -21.88 8.60
N GLU A 220 21.09 -21.88 9.89
CA GLU A 220 21.91 -22.56 10.91
C GLU A 220 21.68 -24.07 10.94
N HIS A 221 20.52 -24.56 10.47
CA HIS A 221 20.10 -25.96 10.55
C HIS A 221 19.81 -26.60 9.18
N THR A 222 20.59 -26.23 8.16
CA THR A 222 20.44 -26.81 6.80
C THR A 222 20.71 -28.33 6.76
N ASP A 223 21.37 -28.86 7.76
CA ASP A 223 21.55 -30.33 7.95
C ASP A 223 20.21 -31.07 8.07
N LYS A 224 19.16 -30.42 8.54
CA LYS A 224 17.80 -31.00 8.63
C LYS A 224 17.11 -31.08 7.26
N LEU A 225 17.54 -30.29 6.30
CA LEU A 225 17.03 -30.32 4.93
C LEU A 225 17.58 -31.51 4.15
N LYS A 226 16.83 -31.98 3.14
CA LYS A 226 17.20 -33.13 2.31
C LYS A 226 17.15 -32.80 0.83
N GLY A 227 17.95 -33.52 0.04
CA GLY A 227 17.90 -33.51 -1.41
C GLY A 227 18.13 -32.11 -2.04
N ALA A 228 17.44 -31.84 -3.12
CA ALA A 228 17.62 -30.62 -3.89
C ALA A 228 17.31 -29.33 -3.09
N LEU A 229 16.38 -29.39 -2.12
CA LEU A 229 16.03 -28.22 -1.30
C LEU A 229 17.22 -27.80 -0.42
N LYS A 230 17.92 -28.75 0.19
CA LYS A 230 19.14 -28.49 0.95
C LYS A 230 20.17 -27.76 0.11
N THR A 231 20.48 -28.33 -1.05
CA THR A 231 21.47 -27.75 -1.99
C THR A 231 21.06 -26.32 -2.43
N LYS A 232 19.76 -26.10 -2.71
CA LYS A 232 19.26 -24.76 -3.08
C LYS A 232 19.48 -23.74 -1.96
N VAL A 233 19.08 -24.08 -0.74
CA VAL A 233 19.20 -23.16 0.41
C VAL A 233 20.66 -22.86 0.71
N GLU A 234 21.52 -23.91 0.75
CA GLU A 234 22.95 -23.75 1.03
C GLU A 234 23.68 -22.92 -0.03
N ASN A 235 23.38 -23.16 -1.32
CA ASN A 235 24.03 -22.43 -2.41
C ASN A 235 23.55 -20.99 -2.56
N ASN A 236 22.40 -20.63 -2.02
CA ASN A 236 21.81 -19.29 -2.14
C ASN A 236 21.72 -18.54 -0.80
N ARG A 237 22.51 -18.94 0.17
CA ARG A 237 22.51 -18.40 1.54
C ARG A 237 22.60 -16.87 1.56
N GLU A 238 23.57 -16.31 0.86
CA GLU A 238 23.77 -14.84 0.79
C GLU A 238 22.62 -14.14 0.08
N MET A 239 22.08 -14.75 -0.98
CA MET A 239 20.93 -14.21 -1.72
C MET A 239 19.66 -14.19 -0.86
N ILE A 240 19.44 -15.21 -0.04
CA ILE A 240 18.29 -15.27 0.87
C ILE A 240 18.38 -14.14 1.91
N ILE A 241 19.57 -13.97 2.52
CA ILE A 241 19.81 -12.90 3.51
C ILE A 241 19.62 -11.54 2.86
N PHE A 242 20.15 -11.35 1.67
CA PHE A 242 20.03 -10.10 0.92
C PHE A 242 18.58 -9.82 0.51
N SER A 243 17.84 -10.83 0.09
CA SER A 243 16.40 -10.70 -0.22
C SER A 243 15.58 -10.33 1.01
N LYS A 244 15.90 -10.91 2.16
CA LYS A 244 15.30 -10.51 3.44
C LYS A 244 15.58 -9.05 3.76
N PHE A 245 16.82 -8.57 3.55
CA PHE A 245 17.18 -7.16 3.73
C PHE A 245 16.35 -6.23 2.81
N LEU A 246 16.21 -6.58 1.53
CA LEU A 246 15.43 -5.79 0.57
C LEU A 246 13.92 -5.75 0.92
N ALA A 247 13.36 -6.87 1.39
CA ALA A 247 11.95 -6.99 1.76
C ALA A 247 11.62 -6.35 3.12
N THR A 248 12.63 -6.03 3.93
CA THR A 248 12.41 -5.44 5.26
C THR A 248 12.09 -3.96 5.15
N ILE A 249 10.92 -3.56 5.62
CA ILE A 249 10.54 -2.16 5.77
C ILE A 249 11.33 -1.58 6.94
N LYS A 250 12.04 -0.48 6.71
CA LYS A 250 12.78 0.22 7.75
C LYS A 250 11.84 0.94 8.71
N ILE A 251 12.17 0.83 10.00
CA ILE A 251 11.42 1.46 11.09
C ILE A 251 12.25 2.45 11.89
N ASP A 252 13.40 2.85 11.33
CA ASP A 252 14.38 3.77 11.91
C ASP A 252 14.74 4.93 10.95
N VAL A 253 13.79 5.32 10.09
CA VAL A 253 13.91 6.49 9.22
C VAL A 253 14.13 7.75 10.06
N PRO A 254 14.97 8.72 9.63
CA PRO A 254 15.22 9.95 10.39
C PRO A 254 14.02 10.93 10.36
N ILE A 255 12.87 10.43 10.76
CA ILE A 255 11.62 11.16 10.97
C ILE A 255 11.10 10.83 12.37
N LYS A 256 10.42 11.78 13.01
CA LYS A 256 9.81 11.58 14.32
C LYS A 256 8.31 11.72 14.25
N LEU A 257 7.61 10.92 15.02
CA LEU A 257 6.17 11.03 15.19
C LEU A 257 5.82 12.34 15.91
N ASP A 258 5.21 13.26 15.19
CA ASP A 258 4.64 14.49 15.75
C ASP A 258 3.11 14.45 15.67
N MET A 259 2.48 13.92 16.71
CA MET A 259 1.03 13.81 16.78
C MET A 259 0.32 15.17 16.67
N LYS A 260 0.97 16.28 17.09
CA LYS A 260 0.38 17.60 16.96
C LYS A 260 0.33 18.06 15.50
N ALA A 261 1.38 17.77 14.74
CA ALA A 261 1.43 18.08 13.32
C ALA A 261 0.47 17.22 12.49
N LEU A 262 0.12 16.02 12.98
CA LEU A 262 -0.77 15.07 12.31
C LEU A 262 -2.25 15.26 12.68
N VAL A 263 -2.59 16.16 13.62
CA VAL A 263 -4.00 16.44 13.98
C VAL A 263 -4.78 16.78 12.72
N ARG A 264 -5.90 16.11 12.52
CA ARG A 264 -6.81 16.42 11.44
C ARG A 264 -7.43 17.79 11.65
N GLU A 265 -7.25 18.67 10.67
CA GLU A 265 -7.84 20.00 10.63
C GLU A 265 -9.02 20.09 9.64
N GLU A 266 -9.83 21.14 9.77
CA GLU A 266 -10.82 21.47 8.75
C GLU A 266 -10.11 21.96 7.47
N PRO A 267 -10.58 21.51 6.30
CA PRO A 267 -9.95 21.86 5.03
C PRO A 267 -10.09 23.34 4.68
N ASN A 268 -9.18 23.85 3.86
CA ASN A 268 -9.31 25.13 3.18
C ASN A 268 -10.32 25.00 2.01
N GLU A 269 -11.59 25.26 2.29
CA GLU A 269 -12.68 25.07 1.32
C GLU A 269 -12.55 25.95 0.08
N GLU A 270 -11.99 27.17 0.22
CA GLU A 270 -11.80 28.11 -0.90
C GLU A 270 -10.77 27.55 -1.89
N GLU A 271 -9.66 27.05 -1.38
CA GLU A 271 -8.59 26.47 -2.20
C GLU A 271 -9.01 25.15 -2.85
N LEU A 272 -9.70 24.27 -2.09
CA LEU A 272 -10.28 23.05 -2.65
C LEU A 272 -11.27 23.36 -3.77
N ARG A 273 -12.15 24.33 -3.56
CA ARG A 273 -13.13 24.76 -4.58
C ARG A 273 -12.41 25.18 -5.86
N LYS A 274 -11.40 26.04 -5.76
CA LYS A 274 -10.62 26.50 -6.91
C LYS A 274 -10.00 25.32 -7.68
N ILE A 275 -9.33 24.41 -6.98
CA ILE A 275 -8.71 23.23 -7.62
C ILE A 275 -9.78 22.34 -8.27
N PHE A 276 -10.90 22.07 -7.59
CA PHE A 276 -11.96 21.23 -8.12
C PHE A 276 -12.70 21.87 -9.30
N GLU A 277 -12.84 23.20 -9.34
CA GLU A 277 -13.40 23.92 -10.50
C GLU A 277 -12.46 23.82 -11.70
N GLU A 278 -11.14 23.98 -11.52
CA GLU A 278 -10.14 23.80 -12.57
C GLU A 278 -10.12 22.40 -13.16
N LEU A 279 -10.39 21.38 -12.32
CA LEU A 279 -10.49 19.98 -12.70
C LEU A 279 -11.88 19.56 -13.21
N GLU A 280 -12.87 20.47 -13.15
CA GLU A 280 -14.28 20.21 -13.51
C GLU A 280 -14.97 19.16 -12.63
N PHE A 281 -14.58 19.07 -11.36
CA PHE A 281 -15.11 18.10 -10.38
C PHE A 281 -16.40 18.60 -9.71
N ARG A 282 -17.44 18.92 -10.48
CA ARG A 282 -18.71 19.49 -9.99
C ARG A 282 -19.35 18.67 -8.88
N THR A 283 -19.43 17.34 -9.06
CA THR A 283 -20.00 16.44 -8.06
C THR A 283 -19.22 16.42 -6.74
N LEU A 284 -17.88 16.57 -6.81
CA LEU A 284 -17.05 16.66 -5.60
C LEU A 284 -17.30 17.98 -4.87
N ILE A 285 -17.40 19.10 -5.58
CA ILE A 285 -17.75 20.42 -5.00
C ILE A 285 -19.05 20.31 -4.21
N ASP A 286 -20.10 19.74 -4.81
CA ASP A 286 -21.40 19.58 -4.15
C ASP A 286 -21.33 18.67 -2.92
N ARG A 287 -20.58 17.58 -3.01
CA ARG A 287 -20.48 16.57 -1.95
C ARG A 287 -19.58 16.99 -0.78
N VAL A 288 -18.49 17.69 -1.07
CA VAL A 288 -17.44 18.03 -0.10
C VAL A 288 -17.67 19.42 0.49
N LEU A 289 -18.03 20.41 -0.34
CA LEU A 289 -18.02 21.83 0.02
C LEU A 289 -19.42 22.43 0.25
N LYS A 290 -20.50 21.72 -0.04
CA LYS A 290 -21.88 22.16 0.30
C LYS A 290 -22.36 21.53 1.61
N LYS A 291 -21.58 21.64 2.68
CA LYS A 291 -22.01 21.31 4.03
C LYS A 291 -22.68 22.50 4.68
N SER A 292 -23.94 22.82 4.34
CA SER A 292 -24.85 23.54 5.27
C SER A 292 -26.15 23.97 4.61
N SER A 293 -27.02 23.02 4.27
CA SER A 293 -28.46 23.26 4.31
C SER A 293 -29.16 21.88 4.28
N SER A 294 -29.60 21.45 5.49
CA SER A 294 -30.54 20.36 5.78
C SER A 294 -30.25 18.95 5.24
N PRO A 295 -30.51 17.91 6.04
CA PRO A 295 -30.37 16.51 5.63
C PRO A 295 -31.55 16.15 4.72
N SER A 296 -31.30 15.96 3.42
CA SER A 296 -32.19 15.19 2.57
C SER A 296 -31.65 13.75 2.51
N PRO A 297 -32.46 12.76 2.87
CA PRO A 297 -32.05 11.37 2.75
C PRO A 297 -32.15 10.95 1.28
N SER A 298 -31.15 10.23 0.83
CA SER A 298 -31.02 9.53 -0.45
C SER A 298 -30.26 10.23 -1.57
N SER A 299 -28.95 10.06 -1.52
CA SER A 299 -28.20 9.62 -2.70
C SER A 299 -26.99 8.83 -2.20
N VAL A 300 -27.14 7.53 -2.16
CA VAL A 300 -26.01 6.61 -2.10
C VAL A 300 -25.15 6.94 -3.32
N ALA A 301 -23.99 7.54 -3.10
CA ALA A 301 -23.02 7.68 -4.17
C ALA A 301 -22.74 6.28 -4.73
N PRO A 302 -22.78 6.09 -6.06
CA PRO A 302 -22.42 4.79 -6.59
C PRO A 302 -21.02 4.46 -6.09
N ASP A 303 -20.89 3.26 -5.53
CA ASP A 303 -19.59 2.72 -5.13
C ASP A 303 -18.72 2.67 -6.37
N LEU A 304 -17.77 3.62 -6.47
CA LEU A 304 -16.90 3.81 -7.66
C LEU A 304 -15.99 2.61 -7.91
N PHE A 305 -15.93 1.69 -6.98
CA PHE A 305 -15.13 0.49 -7.03
C PHE A 305 -15.97 -0.79 -7.05
N SER A 306 -17.29 -0.70 -7.03
CA SER A 306 -18.15 -1.86 -7.31
C SER A 306 -18.07 -2.17 -8.81
N PRO A 307 -17.77 -3.41 -9.20
CA PRO A 307 -17.84 -3.80 -10.59
C PRO A 307 -19.29 -3.66 -11.07
N GLY A 308 -19.54 -2.70 -11.96
CA GLY A 308 -20.81 -2.60 -12.66
C GLY A 308 -21.09 -3.89 -13.47
N PRO A 309 -22.35 -4.15 -13.87
CA PRO A 309 -22.75 -5.40 -14.52
C PRO A 309 -22.10 -5.67 -15.90
N LEU A 310 -21.05 -4.96 -16.26
CA LEU A 310 -20.31 -5.09 -17.54
C LEU A 310 -19.02 -5.90 -17.44
N PHE A 311 -18.68 -6.45 -16.28
CA PHE A 311 -17.54 -7.37 -16.15
C PHE A 311 -17.97 -8.83 -16.39
N THR A 312 -18.52 -9.12 -17.57
CA THR A 312 -18.50 -10.49 -18.10
C THR A 312 -17.12 -10.74 -18.73
N GLN A 313 -16.54 -11.83 -18.30
CA GLN A 313 -15.25 -12.37 -18.70
C GLN A 313 -15.00 -12.25 -20.22
N ASN A 314 -13.91 -11.60 -20.59
CA ASN A 314 -13.26 -11.82 -21.88
C ASN A 314 -11.77 -12.03 -21.63
N ASN A 315 -11.36 -13.30 -21.79
CA ASN A 315 -9.98 -13.75 -21.69
C ASN A 315 -9.17 -13.21 -22.88
N GLY A 316 -8.36 -12.18 -22.62
CA GLY A 316 -7.26 -11.76 -23.47
C GLY A 316 -6.03 -11.52 -22.60
N PRO A 317 -4.81 -11.74 -23.11
CA PRO A 317 -3.60 -11.58 -22.30
C PRO A 317 -3.46 -10.12 -21.89
N VAL A 318 -3.60 -9.85 -20.60
CA VAL A 318 -3.36 -8.53 -20.00
C VAL A 318 -1.95 -8.55 -19.41
N GLN A 319 -1.13 -7.63 -19.90
CA GLN A 319 0.18 -7.31 -19.34
C GLN A 319 0.07 -7.12 -17.83
N GLY A 320 1.05 -7.70 -17.09
CA GLY A 320 1.03 -7.83 -15.63
C GLY A 320 0.67 -6.53 -14.91
N ASN A 321 -0.49 -6.56 -14.28
CA ASN A 321 -0.97 -5.48 -13.44
C ASN A 321 -0.36 -5.63 -12.05
N LEU A 322 0.23 -4.58 -11.53
CA LEU A 322 0.76 -4.48 -10.16
C LEU A 322 -0.24 -4.91 -9.07
N PHE A 323 -1.51 -5.10 -9.44
CA PHE A 323 -2.62 -5.44 -8.55
C PHE A 323 -3.27 -6.82 -8.84
N GLU A 324 -2.86 -7.55 -9.88
CA GLU A 324 -3.44 -8.86 -10.21
C GLU A 324 -2.76 -10.05 -9.52
N GLU A 325 -1.59 -9.88 -8.94
CA GLU A 325 -0.88 -10.95 -8.20
C GLU A 325 -1.55 -11.43 -6.91
N PHE A 326 -2.70 -10.86 -6.56
CA PHE A 326 -3.44 -11.24 -5.34
C PHE A 326 -4.50 -12.32 -5.54
N ALA A 327 -4.69 -12.82 -6.75
CA ALA A 327 -5.65 -13.90 -7.00
C ALA A 327 -5.05 -14.94 -7.94
N SER A 328 -4.80 -16.11 -7.38
CA SER A 328 -4.61 -17.39 -8.06
C SER A 328 -3.35 -17.57 -8.93
N ASN A 329 -2.36 -18.30 -8.42
CA ASN A 329 -1.63 -19.29 -9.19
C ASN A 329 -1.32 -20.50 -8.32
N GLY A 330 -2.29 -21.40 -8.25
CA GLY A 330 -2.00 -22.79 -8.03
C GLY A 330 -1.67 -23.40 -9.40
N PRO A 331 -0.59 -24.17 -9.56
CA PRO A 331 -0.36 -24.89 -10.80
C PRO A 331 -1.38 -26.01 -10.93
N GLU A 332 -2.20 -25.99 -11.98
CA GLU A 332 -2.87 -27.22 -12.43
C GLU A 332 -1.81 -28.19 -12.95
N ASP A 333 -1.76 -29.35 -12.31
CA ASP A 333 -1.09 -30.54 -12.83
C ASP A 333 -1.66 -30.89 -14.21
N SER A 334 -0.84 -30.83 -15.23
CA SER A 334 -1.09 -31.51 -16.49
C SER A 334 0.01 -32.53 -16.74
N LYS A 335 -0.46 -33.75 -16.90
CA LYS A 335 0.21 -35.02 -17.19
C LYS A 335 1.37 -34.94 -18.18
#